data_d672ded3ad3069633b6f6746cc3045a5
#
_entry.id   d672ded3ad3069633b6f6746cc3045a5
#
_cell.length_a   1.000
_cell.length_b   1.000
_cell.length_c   1.000
_cell.angle_alpha   90.00
_cell.angle_beta   90.00
_cell.angle_gamma   90.00
#
_symmetry.space_group_name_H-M   'P 1'
#
loop_
_entity.id
_entity.type
_entity.pdbx_description
1 polymer ?
#
loop_
_entity_poly.entity_id
_entity_poly.type
_entity_poly.pdbx_seq_one_letter_code
_entity_poly.pdbx_strand_id
1 'polypeptide(L)'
;MTTKPQFKYFPKFGKITEEGLAEIRSWMGKQFQCYEQYNTEVTRDNIRHYATLGLGDDNPLYLDPEYAAKTRWKGIIAPFSFPSSCMGRRGIPQGLPGVHNLWAGGELTCPAPLRLGTQIRCSSRITAFEEKKSQFAGRIFRQETTHTLRDQNDAVVAVYRHWAMRLERDESRERGKYKDITLAQVTDEDMKKIYETYEREKSLRRGAIPRYWEDVQSGESLPAMVKGPYTVTDMIGWKMGNGWDQFIRVYRLKYEYAKKHPGVMYKNPQGVPDVIERVHWDDDMARALGAPGAYDY
;
A
#
# COMPACT_ATOMS: atom_id res chain seq x y z
N MET A 1 11.61 -32.48 14.27
CA MET A 1 10.82 -31.63 15.17
C MET A 1 11.43 -30.25 15.13
N THR A 2 10.93 -29.36 14.32
CA THR A 2 11.38 -27.95 14.25
C THR A 2 10.77 -27.22 15.43
N THR A 3 11.59 -26.90 16.41
CA THR A 3 11.21 -26.05 17.54
C THR A 3 10.79 -24.68 16.96
N LYS A 4 9.54 -24.29 17.18
CA LYS A 4 9.06 -22.93 16.85
C LYS A 4 9.97 -21.92 17.54
N PRO A 5 10.53 -20.93 16.85
CA PRO A 5 11.30 -19.88 17.49
C PRO A 5 10.40 -19.18 18.50
N GLN A 6 10.78 -19.27 19.78
CA GLN A 6 10.11 -18.53 20.85
C GLN A 6 10.65 -17.09 20.81
N PHE A 7 9.92 -16.20 20.16
CA PHE A 7 10.19 -14.77 20.31
C PHE A 7 9.88 -14.35 21.74
N LYS A 8 10.89 -14.10 22.56
CA LYS A 8 10.76 -13.74 23.98
C LYS A 8 10.03 -12.42 24.24
N TYR A 9 9.68 -11.66 23.20
CA TYR A 9 8.96 -10.39 23.30
C TYR A 9 7.96 -10.26 22.17
N PHE A 10 6.84 -11.00 22.25
CA PHE A 10 5.65 -10.64 21.53
C PHE A 10 5.01 -9.42 22.21
N PRO A 11 4.58 -8.41 21.44
CA PRO A 11 3.83 -7.29 21.99
C PRO A 11 2.56 -7.81 22.64
N LYS A 12 2.15 -7.19 23.73
CA LYS A 12 0.73 -7.20 24.06
C LYS A 12 0.02 -6.45 22.93
N PHE A 13 -0.74 -7.19 22.13
CA PHE A 13 -1.60 -6.55 21.14
C PHE A 13 -2.60 -5.66 21.85
N GLY A 14 -2.93 -4.53 21.21
CA GLY A 14 -3.92 -3.61 21.72
C GLY A 14 -5.31 -4.24 21.76
N LYS A 15 -6.11 -3.77 22.69
CA LYS A 15 -7.52 -4.14 22.83
C LYS A 15 -8.42 -3.02 22.33
N ILE A 16 -9.59 -3.39 21.83
CA ILE A 16 -10.64 -2.46 21.46
C ILE A 16 -11.33 -2.00 22.75
N THR A 17 -11.06 -0.76 23.14
CA THR A 17 -11.66 -0.16 24.36
C THR A 17 -12.69 0.88 24.01
N GLU A 18 -13.66 1.10 24.88
CA GLU A 18 -14.69 2.12 24.64
C GLU A 18 -14.10 3.54 24.60
N GLU A 19 -13.03 3.80 25.37
CA GLU A 19 -12.30 5.08 25.32
C GLU A 19 -11.64 5.28 23.95
N GLY A 20 -10.97 4.25 23.41
CA GLY A 20 -10.36 4.31 22.08
C GLY A 20 -11.39 4.46 20.95
N LEU A 21 -12.57 3.84 21.10
CA LEU A 21 -13.68 4.01 20.17
C LEU A 21 -14.27 5.43 20.24
N ALA A 22 -14.46 5.96 21.43
CA ALA A 22 -14.93 7.33 21.64
C ALA A 22 -13.93 8.33 21.06
N GLU A 23 -12.63 8.09 21.24
CA GLU A 23 -11.57 8.91 20.70
C GLU A 23 -11.64 8.96 19.17
N ILE A 24 -11.71 7.83 18.48
CA ILE A 24 -11.84 7.78 17.00
C ILE A 24 -13.09 8.52 16.55
N ARG A 25 -14.23 8.28 17.21
CA ARG A 25 -15.49 8.96 16.89
C ARG A 25 -15.40 10.47 17.03
N SER A 26 -14.62 10.96 18.00
CA SER A 26 -14.41 12.40 18.21
C SER A 26 -13.66 13.08 17.07
N TRP A 27 -12.94 12.32 16.24
CA TRP A 27 -12.17 12.84 15.10
C TRP A 27 -12.90 12.69 13.77
N MET A 28 -14.02 11.99 13.74
CA MET A 28 -14.79 11.83 12.51
C MET A 28 -15.15 13.18 11.90
N GLY A 29 -14.97 13.27 10.59
CA GLY A 29 -15.22 14.47 9.82
C GLY A 29 -14.18 15.60 9.96
N LYS A 30 -13.35 15.60 11.00
CA LYS A 30 -12.27 16.58 11.14
C LYS A 30 -11.18 16.35 10.09
N GLN A 31 -10.71 17.45 9.49
CA GLN A 31 -9.62 17.41 8.52
C GLN A 31 -8.28 17.59 9.23
N PHE A 32 -7.33 16.75 8.86
CA PHE A 32 -5.96 16.78 9.36
C PHE A 32 -4.99 16.90 8.19
N GLN A 33 -4.05 17.83 8.31
CA GLN A 33 -2.97 17.94 7.32
C GLN A 33 -2.02 16.75 7.45
N CYS A 34 -1.71 16.12 6.32
CA CYS A 34 -0.65 15.12 6.26
C CYS A 34 0.72 15.80 6.34
N TYR A 35 1.69 15.12 6.91
CA TYR A 35 3.07 15.57 7.04
C TYR A 35 4.04 14.45 6.64
N GLU A 36 5.29 14.79 6.45
CA GLU A 36 6.32 13.84 5.98
C GLU A 36 5.88 13.06 4.72
N GLN A 37 5.25 13.77 3.75
CA GLN A 37 4.92 13.17 2.46
C GLN A 37 6.21 12.66 1.79
N TYR A 38 6.16 11.50 1.16
CA TYR A 38 7.32 10.96 0.46
C TYR A 38 7.63 11.79 -0.80
N ASN A 39 6.60 12.10 -1.57
CA ASN A 39 6.69 13.02 -2.70
C ASN A 39 5.76 14.22 -2.46
N THR A 40 6.32 15.42 -2.56
CA THR A 40 5.59 16.71 -2.48
C THR A 40 5.55 17.43 -3.82
N GLU A 41 6.25 16.90 -4.82
CA GLU A 41 6.29 17.41 -6.19
C GLU A 41 6.35 16.23 -7.15
N VAL A 42 5.74 16.40 -8.32
CA VAL A 42 5.84 15.44 -9.43
C VAL A 42 7.09 15.75 -10.23
N THR A 43 8.14 14.96 -10.02
CA THR A 43 9.41 15.09 -10.73
C THR A 43 9.64 13.90 -11.67
N ARG A 44 10.54 14.07 -12.63
CA ARG A 44 10.94 12.99 -13.54
C ARG A 44 11.51 11.79 -12.78
N ASP A 45 12.31 12.04 -11.75
CA ASP A 45 12.96 10.96 -10.99
C ASP A 45 11.97 10.18 -10.14
N ASN A 46 11.03 10.86 -9.44
CA ASN A 46 10.06 10.12 -8.63
C ASN A 46 9.03 9.37 -9.48
N ILE A 47 8.64 9.89 -10.66
CA ILE A 47 7.85 9.11 -11.63
C ILE A 47 8.62 7.86 -12.05
N ARG A 48 9.90 7.99 -12.42
CA ARG A 48 10.74 6.86 -12.82
C ARG A 48 10.87 5.83 -11.71
N HIS A 49 11.19 6.24 -10.48
CA HIS A 49 11.27 5.33 -9.34
C HIS A 49 9.95 4.62 -9.08
N TYR A 50 8.85 5.34 -9.12
CA TYR A 50 7.53 4.77 -8.91
C TYR A 50 7.15 3.78 -10.02
N ALA A 51 7.37 4.14 -11.28
CA ALA A 51 7.05 3.27 -12.42
C ALA A 51 7.93 2.01 -12.43
N THR A 52 9.26 2.14 -12.29
CA THR A 52 10.18 1.02 -12.48
C THR A 52 10.33 0.15 -11.24
N LEU A 53 10.45 0.73 -10.04
CA LEU A 53 10.60 -0.03 -8.79
C LEU A 53 9.24 -0.42 -8.21
N GLY A 54 8.29 0.51 -8.21
CA GLY A 54 6.98 0.29 -7.61
C GLY A 54 6.05 -0.56 -8.47
N LEU A 55 5.94 -0.28 -9.75
CA LEU A 55 4.97 -0.93 -10.64
C LEU A 55 5.58 -1.97 -11.57
N GLY A 56 6.91 -1.99 -11.75
CA GLY A 56 7.54 -2.78 -12.81
C GLY A 56 6.99 -2.40 -14.19
N ASP A 57 6.77 -1.09 -14.44
CA ASP A 57 6.15 -0.58 -15.66
C ASP A 57 7.18 0.23 -16.48
N ASP A 58 7.38 -0.16 -17.71
CA ASP A 58 8.30 0.46 -18.66
C ASP A 58 7.58 1.32 -19.72
N ASN A 59 6.36 1.77 -19.45
CA ASN A 59 5.57 2.56 -20.37
C ASN A 59 6.31 3.86 -20.76
N PRO A 60 6.59 4.07 -22.05
CA PRO A 60 7.35 5.24 -22.52
C PRO A 60 6.64 6.57 -22.23
N LEU A 61 5.32 6.56 -21.99
CA LEU A 61 4.59 7.75 -21.59
C LEU A 61 5.08 8.32 -20.24
N TYR A 62 5.64 7.47 -19.39
CA TYR A 62 6.18 7.85 -18.07
C TYR A 62 7.68 8.11 -18.10
N LEU A 63 8.40 7.48 -19.04
CA LEU A 63 9.85 7.36 -18.99
C LEU A 63 10.56 8.10 -20.12
N ASP A 64 9.94 8.22 -21.30
CA ASP A 64 10.53 8.81 -22.51
C ASP A 64 9.91 10.17 -22.82
N PRO A 65 10.65 11.30 -22.63
CA PRO A 65 10.14 12.63 -22.91
C PRO A 65 9.80 12.87 -24.39
N GLU A 66 10.57 12.28 -25.32
CA GLU A 66 10.34 12.48 -26.76
C GLU A 66 9.08 11.75 -27.22
N TYR A 67 8.88 10.53 -26.72
CA TYR A 67 7.64 9.80 -26.94
C TYR A 67 6.45 10.56 -26.33
N ALA A 68 6.54 10.95 -25.06
CA ALA A 68 5.47 11.64 -24.35
C ALA A 68 5.08 12.96 -25.01
N ALA A 69 6.05 13.73 -25.54
CA ALA A 69 5.80 14.99 -26.25
C ALA A 69 4.98 14.82 -27.53
N LYS A 70 5.08 13.65 -28.19
CA LYS A 70 4.33 13.34 -29.41
C LYS A 70 2.89 12.89 -29.13
N THR A 71 2.58 12.54 -27.88
CA THR A 71 1.24 12.09 -27.49
C THR A 71 0.27 13.27 -27.27
N ARG A 72 -1.01 12.97 -27.10
CA ARG A 72 -2.03 13.95 -26.71
C ARG A 72 -1.69 14.70 -25.41
N TRP A 73 -0.85 14.12 -24.58
CA TRP A 73 -0.46 14.69 -23.30
C TRP A 73 0.63 15.76 -23.41
N LYS A 74 1.36 15.81 -24.54
CA LYS A 74 2.42 16.80 -24.81
C LYS A 74 3.53 16.84 -23.76
N GLY A 75 3.82 15.70 -23.13
CA GLY A 75 4.87 15.53 -22.14
C GLY A 75 4.59 14.38 -21.19
N ILE A 76 5.57 14.08 -20.35
CA ILE A 76 5.48 13.04 -19.34
C ILE A 76 4.31 13.31 -18.39
N ILE A 77 3.58 12.27 -18.05
CA ILE A 77 2.58 12.23 -16.99
C ILE A 77 2.95 11.15 -15.96
N ALA A 78 2.50 11.31 -14.74
CA ALA A 78 2.68 10.27 -13.74
C ALA A 78 1.71 9.10 -13.97
N PRO A 79 2.07 7.86 -13.58
CA PRO A 79 1.13 6.75 -13.53
C PRO A 79 -0.11 7.09 -12.71
N PHE A 80 -1.26 6.52 -13.07
CA PHE A 80 -2.55 6.83 -12.42
C PHE A 80 -2.50 6.64 -10.89
N SER A 81 -1.79 5.61 -10.41
CA SER A 81 -1.66 5.32 -8.98
C SER A 81 -0.57 6.12 -8.25
N PHE A 82 0.21 6.93 -8.95
CA PHE A 82 1.29 7.76 -8.37
C PHE A 82 0.86 8.63 -7.18
N PRO A 83 -0.37 9.16 -7.09
CA PRO A 83 -0.82 9.92 -5.92
C PRO A 83 -0.68 9.18 -4.59
N SER A 84 -0.65 7.83 -4.60
CA SER A 84 -0.41 7.05 -3.38
C SER A 84 0.95 7.35 -2.75
N SER A 85 1.96 7.67 -3.55
CA SER A 85 3.29 8.06 -3.09
C SER A 85 3.38 9.48 -2.53
N CYS A 86 2.35 10.28 -2.75
CA CYS A 86 2.25 11.66 -2.26
C CYS A 86 1.47 11.77 -0.93
N MET A 87 0.96 10.65 -0.41
CA MET A 87 0.35 10.62 0.90
C MET A 87 1.45 10.54 1.97
N GLY A 88 1.38 11.38 2.97
CA GLY A 88 2.32 11.37 4.08
C GLY A 88 1.74 10.69 5.31
N ARG A 89 2.42 10.90 6.44
CA ARG A 89 1.85 10.58 7.74
C ARG A 89 0.55 11.34 7.91
N ARG A 90 -0.48 10.60 8.28
CA ARG A 90 -1.76 11.21 8.62
C ARG A 90 -1.55 12.04 9.87
N GLY A 91 -2.01 13.27 9.85
CA GLY A 91 -2.13 14.07 11.07
C GLY A 91 -3.20 13.53 12.01
N ILE A 92 -3.99 12.55 11.57
CA ILE A 92 -5.03 11.90 12.37
C ILE A 92 -4.37 10.97 13.38
N PRO A 93 -4.60 11.15 14.67
CA PRO A 93 -4.21 10.19 15.69
C PRO A 93 -4.87 8.83 15.39
N GLN A 94 -4.16 7.73 15.60
CA GLN A 94 -4.67 6.43 15.14
C GLN A 94 -5.73 5.80 16.05
N GLY A 95 -5.90 6.29 17.29
CA GLY A 95 -6.73 5.63 18.30
C GLY A 95 -6.45 4.13 18.39
N LEU A 96 -6.97 3.44 19.36
CA LEU A 96 -6.83 1.99 19.51
C LEU A 96 -5.37 1.52 19.29
N PRO A 97 -4.40 1.98 20.11
CA PRO A 97 -2.99 1.64 19.93
C PRO A 97 -2.77 0.12 20.00
N GLY A 98 -2.00 -0.42 19.07
CA GLY A 98 -1.70 -1.86 18.99
C GLY A 98 -2.84 -2.75 18.47
N VAL A 99 -4.04 -2.21 18.22
CA VAL A 99 -5.12 -2.91 17.50
C VAL A 99 -4.76 -3.02 16.02
N HIS A 100 -4.98 -4.20 15.44
CA HIS A 100 -4.65 -4.45 14.03
C HIS A 100 -5.44 -3.50 13.11
N ASN A 101 -4.74 -2.95 12.14
CA ASN A 101 -5.28 -2.09 11.09
C ASN A 101 -5.06 -2.78 9.75
N LEU A 102 -5.91 -3.76 9.45
CA LEU A 102 -5.81 -4.56 8.22
C LEU A 102 -6.44 -3.76 7.07
N TRP A 103 -5.64 -3.43 6.06
CA TRP A 103 -6.16 -2.82 4.84
C TRP A 103 -7.15 -3.76 4.13
N ALA A 104 -8.30 -3.25 3.72
CA ALA A 104 -9.38 -4.06 3.17
C ALA A 104 -9.94 -3.51 1.85
N GLY A 105 -9.37 -2.43 1.35
CA GLY A 105 -9.70 -1.89 0.04
C GLY A 105 -9.50 -0.39 -0.06
N GLY A 106 -9.53 0.09 -1.29
CA GLY A 106 -9.40 1.52 -1.59
C GLY A 106 -9.93 1.87 -2.96
N GLU A 107 -10.21 3.16 -3.12
CA GLU A 107 -10.70 3.77 -4.35
C GLU A 107 -9.92 5.06 -4.61
N LEU A 108 -9.33 5.16 -5.78
CA LEU A 108 -8.55 6.32 -6.19
C LEU A 108 -9.27 7.02 -7.35
N THR A 109 -9.52 8.31 -7.19
CA THR A 109 -10.07 9.17 -8.25
C THR A 109 -9.06 10.25 -8.57
N CYS A 110 -8.72 10.39 -9.87
CA CYS A 110 -7.86 11.44 -10.39
C CYS A 110 -8.61 12.15 -11.52
N PRO A 111 -9.00 13.43 -11.34
CA PRO A 111 -9.73 14.18 -12.37
C PRO A 111 -8.92 14.38 -13.65
N ALA A 112 -7.60 14.46 -13.55
CA ALA A 112 -6.66 14.61 -14.65
C ALA A 112 -5.31 13.96 -14.31
N PRO A 113 -4.51 13.61 -15.33
CA PRO A 113 -3.16 13.11 -15.09
C PRO A 113 -2.27 14.16 -14.42
N LEU A 114 -1.47 13.72 -13.46
CA LEU A 114 -0.45 14.54 -12.83
C LEU A 114 0.70 14.81 -13.79
N ARG A 115 1.14 16.06 -13.86
CA ARG A 115 2.21 16.53 -14.74
C ARG A 115 3.44 16.93 -13.94
N LEU A 116 4.59 16.94 -14.61
CA LEU A 116 5.84 17.44 -14.02
C LEU A 116 5.64 18.85 -13.46
N GLY A 117 6.25 19.13 -12.31
CA GLY A 117 6.18 20.40 -11.61
C GLY A 117 4.91 20.60 -10.75
N THR A 118 3.97 19.65 -10.76
CA THR A 118 2.82 19.73 -9.86
C THR A 118 3.28 19.58 -8.41
N GLN A 119 3.07 20.62 -7.60
CA GLN A 119 3.29 20.57 -6.14
C GLN A 119 2.07 19.95 -5.48
N ILE A 120 2.26 19.06 -4.51
CA ILE A 120 1.16 18.29 -3.93
C ILE A 120 1.13 18.44 -2.41
N ARG A 121 -0.03 18.82 -1.91
CA ARG A 121 -0.37 18.82 -0.48
C ARG A 121 -1.46 17.80 -0.20
N CYS A 122 -1.33 17.06 0.87
CA CYS A 122 -2.29 16.03 1.27
C CYS A 122 -2.95 16.36 2.60
N SER A 123 -4.24 16.17 2.68
CA SER A 123 -5.00 16.17 3.92
C SER A 123 -5.83 14.90 4.06
N SER A 124 -6.13 14.51 5.29
CA SER A 124 -6.87 13.28 5.60
C SER A 124 -8.04 13.53 6.53
N ARG A 125 -9.09 12.72 6.40
CA ARG A 125 -10.29 12.75 7.25
C ARG A 125 -10.83 11.33 7.42
N ILE A 126 -11.23 10.98 8.65
CA ILE A 126 -12.02 9.77 8.88
C ILE A 126 -13.45 10.05 8.40
N THR A 127 -13.93 9.30 7.42
CA THR A 127 -15.23 9.50 6.78
C THR A 127 -16.29 8.50 7.25
N ALA A 128 -15.87 7.32 7.73
CA ALA A 128 -16.77 6.36 8.36
C ALA A 128 -16.05 5.52 9.42
N PHE A 129 -16.76 5.13 10.46
CA PHE A 129 -16.30 4.21 11.48
C PHE A 129 -17.46 3.38 11.99
N GLU A 130 -17.53 2.12 11.57
CA GLU A 130 -18.71 1.26 11.75
C GLU A 130 -18.32 -0.08 12.35
N GLU A 131 -19.09 -0.54 13.34
CA GLU A 131 -18.97 -1.90 13.85
C GLU A 131 -19.57 -2.91 12.85
N LYS A 132 -18.84 -4.00 12.62
CA LYS A 132 -19.27 -5.10 11.75
C LYS A 132 -19.24 -6.42 12.52
N LYS A 133 -20.14 -7.31 12.17
CA LYS A 133 -20.11 -8.69 12.67
C LYS A 133 -19.04 -9.50 11.93
N SER A 134 -18.29 -10.31 12.66
CA SER A 134 -17.29 -11.21 12.09
C SER A 134 -17.43 -12.61 12.68
N GLN A 135 -17.26 -13.63 11.82
CA GLN A 135 -17.18 -15.04 12.25
C GLN A 135 -15.78 -15.39 12.78
N PHE A 136 -14.75 -14.65 12.35
CA PHE A 136 -13.33 -14.94 12.62
C PHE A 136 -12.67 -14.02 13.65
N ALA A 137 -13.29 -12.92 13.98
CA ALA A 137 -12.82 -11.99 15.00
C ALA A 137 -14.03 -11.55 15.82
N GLY A 138 -13.84 -11.26 17.11
CA GLY A 138 -14.92 -10.76 17.96
C GLY A 138 -15.47 -9.45 17.46
N ARG A 139 -15.22 -8.36 18.13
CA ARG A 139 -15.58 -7.03 17.64
C ARG A 139 -14.64 -6.59 16.52
N ILE A 140 -15.21 -6.14 15.41
CA ILE A 140 -14.45 -5.63 14.26
C ILE A 140 -15.05 -4.30 13.81
N PHE A 141 -14.21 -3.33 13.49
CA PHE A 141 -14.63 -2.02 13.01
C PHE A 141 -14.07 -1.74 11.62
N ARG A 142 -14.93 -1.35 10.70
CA ARG A 142 -14.52 -0.79 9.41
C ARG A 142 -14.27 0.71 9.59
N GLN A 143 -13.02 1.11 9.47
CA GLN A 143 -12.61 2.51 9.48
C GLN A 143 -12.33 2.96 8.05
N GLU A 144 -13.04 3.98 7.60
CA GLU A 144 -12.81 4.59 6.29
C GLU A 144 -12.08 5.93 6.47
N THR A 145 -11.07 6.15 5.64
CA THR A 145 -10.31 7.40 5.63
C THR A 145 -10.23 7.91 4.18
N THR A 146 -10.52 9.19 4.01
CA THR A 146 -10.37 9.88 2.73
C THR A 146 -9.17 10.81 2.79
N HIS A 147 -8.28 10.67 1.82
CA HIS A 147 -7.16 11.57 1.57
C HIS A 147 -7.51 12.45 0.38
N THR A 148 -7.36 13.75 0.54
CA THR A 148 -7.54 14.73 -0.54
C THR A 148 -6.19 15.36 -0.85
N LEU A 149 -5.78 15.23 -2.11
CA LEU A 149 -4.53 15.77 -2.62
C LEU A 149 -4.86 16.99 -3.48
N ARG A 150 -4.16 18.09 -3.20
CA ARG A 150 -4.34 19.37 -3.88
C ARG A 150 -3.03 19.87 -4.46
N ASP A 151 -3.11 20.56 -5.58
CA ASP A 151 -1.96 21.20 -6.21
C ASP A 151 -1.63 22.56 -5.58
N GLN A 152 -0.66 23.26 -6.15
CA GLN A 152 -0.24 24.60 -5.73
C GLN A 152 -1.33 25.69 -5.91
N ASN A 153 -2.33 25.43 -6.74
CA ASN A 153 -3.48 26.32 -6.99
C ASN A 153 -4.72 25.95 -6.16
N ASP A 154 -4.56 25.03 -5.21
CA ASP A 154 -5.62 24.47 -4.38
C ASP A 154 -6.65 23.60 -5.14
N ALA A 155 -6.39 23.25 -6.39
CA ALA A 155 -7.23 22.34 -7.14
C ALA A 155 -7.05 20.90 -6.66
N VAL A 156 -8.15 20.13 -6.57
CA VAL A 156 -8.10 18.72 -6.23
C VAL A 156 -7.52 17.92 -7.40
N VAL A 157 -6.39 17.29 -7.16
CA VAL A 157 -5.68 16.46 -8.17
C VAL A 157 -5.86 14.96 -7.96
N ALA A 158 -6.18 14.55 -6.74
CA ALA A 158 -6.57 13.18 -6.45
C ALA A 158 -7.38 13.09 -5.17
N VAL A 159 -8.26 12.10 -5.09
CA VAL A 159 -8.95 11.68 -3.87
C VAL A 159 -8.72 10.18 -3.71
N TYR A 160 -8.14 9.78 -2.58
CA TYR A 160 -8.00 8.37 -2.23
C TYR A 160 -8.82 8.06 -0.99
N ARG A 161 -9.83 7.22 -1.17
CA ARG A 161 -10.66 6.69 -0.11
C ARG A 161 -10.25 5.25 0.14
N HIS A 162 -9.85 4.94 1.35
CA HIS A 162 -9.53 3.56 1.72
C HIS A 162 -10.23 3.17 3.02
N TRP A 163 -10.39 1.88 3.21
CA TRP A 163 -10.94 1.34 4.44
C TRP A 163 -10.07 0.21 4.97
N ALA A 164 -10.00 0.14 6.27
CA ALA A 164 -9.29 -0.87 7.01
C ALA A 164 -10.19 -1.50 8.07
N MET A 165 -9.93 -2.77 8.37
CA MET A 165 -10.59 -3.48 9.44
C MET A 165 -9.74 -3.38 10.70
N ARG A 166 -10.34 -2.82 11.76
CA ARG A 166 -9.73 -2.74 13.09
C ARG A 166 -10.19 -3.95 13.87
N LEU A 167 -9.25 -4.81 14.29
CA LEU A 167 -9.55 -6.06 14.98
C LEU A 167 -8.46 -6.44 15.98
N GLU A 168 -8.82 -7.25 16.98
CA GLU A 168 -7.88 -7.79 17.94
C GLU A 168 -7.14 -8.99 17.35
N ARG A 169 -5.80 -8.98 17.37
CA ARG A 169 -4.97 -10.01 16.73
C ARG A 169 -5.06 -11.37 17.46
N ASP A 170 -5.17 -11.36 18.78
CA ASP A 170 -5.22 -12.60 19.56
C ASP A 170 -6.40 -13.48 19.13
N GLU A 171 -7.60 -12.90 19.02
CA GLU A 171 -8.80 -13.63 18.61
C GLU A 171 -8.70 -14.17 17.17
N SER A 172 -8.17 -13.40 16.25
CA SER A 172 -8.00 -13.82 14.86
C SER A 172 -7.02 -15.00 14.74
N ARG A 173 -5.95 -14.99 15.54
CA ARG A 173 -4.95 -16.07 15.59
C ARG A 173 -5.49 -17.34 16.19
N GLU A 174 -6.22 -17.25 17.31
CA GLU A 174 -6.83 -18.41 18.00
C GLU A 174 -7.85 -19.11 17.11
N ARG A 175 -8.59 -18.38 16.29
CA ARG A 175 -9.57 -18.92 15.34
C ARG A 175 -8.98 -19.47 14.05
N GLY A 176 -7.65 -19.42 13.87
CA GLY A 176 -6.92 -20.10 12.80
C GLY A 176 -7.25 -19.61 11.38
N LYS A 177 -7.46 -18.31 11.19
CA LYS A 177 -7.84 -17.70 9.89
C LYS A 177 -6.98 -18.15 8.69
N TYR A 178 -5.71 -18.50 8.92
CA TYR A 178 -4.76 -18.83 7.87
C TYR A 178 -4.31 -20.31 7.90
N LYS A 179 -5.01 -21.15 8.65
CA LYS A 179 -4.60 -22.51 8.97
C LYS A 179 -4.51 -23.43 7.74
N ASP A 180 -5.34 -23.14 6.75
CA ASP A 180 -5.48 -23.97 5.54
C ASP A 180 -4.81 -23.33 4.29
N ILE A 181 -4.10 -22.21 4.48
CA ILE A 181 -3.38 -21.58 3.38
C ILE A 181 -2.02 -22.26 3.20
N THR A 182 -1.79 -22.82 2.01
CA THR A 182 -0.50 -23.33 1.57
C THR A 182 0.15 -22.36 0.62
N LEU A 183 1.48 -22.26 0.67
CA LEU A 183 2.22 -21.45 -0.30
C LEU A 183 2.06 -22.05 -1.71
N ALA A 184 1.71 -21.22 -2.68
CA ALA A 184 1.63 -21.61 -4.08
C ALA A 184 3.02 -22.07 -4.56
N GLN A 185 3.04 -23.12 -5.38
CA GLN A 185 4.23 -23.56 -6.09
C GLN A 185 4.12 -23.11 -7.54
N VAL A 186 5.14 -22.44 -8.04
CA VAL A 186 5.24 -22.00 -9.42
C VAL A 186 6.12 -22.99 -10.17
N THR A 187 5.60 -23.58 -11.25
CA THR A 187 6.32 -24.54 -12.09
C THR A 187 7.05 -23.83 -13.23
N ASP A 188 8.00 -24.53 -13.88
CA ASP A 188 8.66 -24.02 -15.08
C ASP A 188 7.66 -23.74 -16.22
N GLU A 189 6.60 -24.53 -16.31
CA GLU A 189 5.53 -24.32 -17.30
C GLU A 189 4.71 -23.05 -16.98
N ASP A 190 4.45 -22.76 -15.71
CA ASP A 190 3.81 -21.51 -15.30
C ASP A 190 4.69 -20.31 -15.63
N MET A 191 6.01 -20.41 -15.36
CA MET A 191 6.97 -19.37 -15.71
C MET A 191 7.02 -19.12 -17.21
N LYS A 192 7.00 -20.18 -18.03
CA LYS A 192 6.95 -20.07 -19.49
C LYS A 192 5.73 -19.28 -19.96
N LYS A 193 4.53 -19.60 -19.44
CA LYS A 193 3.28 -18.88 -19.78
C LYS A 193 3.34 -17.40 -19.36
N ILE A 194 3.95 -17.12 -18.21
CA ILE A 194 4.15 -15.74 -17.72
C ILE A 194 5.05 -14.98 -18.69
N TYR A 195 6.20 -15.55 -19.09
CA TYR A 195 7.13 -14.91 -20.03
C TYR A 195 6.51 -14.69 -21.41
N GLU A 196 5.78 -15.67 -21.92
CA GLU A 196 5.04 -15.53 -23.18
C GLU A 196 4.01 -14.39 -23.11
N THR A 197 3.38 -14.20 -21.95
CA THR A 197 2.43 -13.10 -21.74
C THR A 197 3.15 -11.76 -21.71
N TYR A 198 4.29 -11.64 -21.05
CA TYR A 198 5.10 -10.42 -21.09
C TYR A 198 5.53 -10.02 -22.51
N GLU A 199 5.98 -10.99 -23.31
CA GLU A 199 6.34 -10.70 -24.71
C GLU A 199 5.12 -10.27 -25.54
N ARG A 200 3.97 -10.90 -25.33
CA ARG A 200 2.73 -10.54 -26.01
C ARG A 200 2.24 -9.13 -25.63
N GLU A 201 2.38 -8.71 -24.37
CA GLU A 201 1.96 -7.38 -23.90
C GLU A 201 2.61 -6.27 -24.71
N LYS A 202 3.88 -6.44 -25.13
CA LYS A 202 4.57 -5.45 -25.95
C LYS A 202 3.85 -5.19 -27.27
N SER A 203 3.30 -6.23 -27.89
CA SER A 203 2.56 -6.14 -29.16
C SER A 203 1.15 -5.56 -28.99
N LEU A 204 0.60 -5.59 -27.78
CA LEU A 204 -0.74 -5.09 -27.46
C LEU A 204 -0.75 -3.58 -27.15
N ARG A 205 0.42 -2.97 -27.01
CA ARG A 205 0.53 -1.53 -26.76
C ARG A 205 0.06 -0.74 -27.99
N ARG A 206 -0.95 0.07 -27.81
CA ARG A 206 -1.57 0.83 -28.91
C ARG A 206 -0.70 2.02 -29.38
N GLY A 207 0.28 2.41 -28.60
CA GLY A 207 1.16 3.54 -28.93
C GLY A 207 0.38 4.84 -29.09
N ALA A 208 0.53 5.50 -30.24
CA ALA A 208 -0.15 6.74 -30.57
C ALA A 208 -1.59 6.56 -31.11
N ILE A 209 -2.06 5.32 -31.27
CA ILE A 209 -3.41 5.03 -31.79
C ILE A 209 -4.43 5.36 -30.68
N PRO A 210 -5.28 6.39 -30.84
CA PRO A 210 -6.27 6.73 -29.83
C PRO A 210 -7.35 5.65 -29.74
N ARG A 211 -7.95 5.54 -28.58
CA ARG A 211 -9.19 4.81 -28.36
C ARG A 211 -10.24 5.82 -27.98
N TYR A 212 -11.24 5.97 -28.80
CA TYR A 212 -12.34 6.87 -28.54
C TYR A 212 -13.41 6.19 -27.69
N TRP A 213 -14.25 6.97 -27.04
CA TRP A 213 -15.36 6.47 -26.24
C TRP A 213 -16.29 5.56 -27.06
N GLU A 214 -16.54 5.94 -28.29
CA GLU A 214 -17.41 5.24 -29.24
C GLU A 214 -16.85 3.87 -29.66
N ASP A 215 -15.54 3.67 -29.54
CA ASP A 215 -14.87 2.41 -29.84
C ASP A 215 -14.98 1.36 -28.69
N VAL A 216 -15.53 1.77 -27.53
CA VAL A 216 -15.59 0.92 -26.33
C VAL A 216 -17.00 0.42 -26.13
N GLN A 217 -17.14 -0.91 -26.02
CA GLN A 217 -18.42 -1.55 -25.77
C GLN A 217 -18.52 -2.09 -24.34
N SER A 218 -19.70 -1.98 -23.73
CA SER A 218 -19.93 -2.58 -22.42
C SER A 218 -19.80 -4.11 -22.51
N GLY A 219 -19.00 -4.70 -21.60
CA GLY A 219 -18.70 -6.13 -21.61
C GLY A 219 -17.54 -6.55 -22.50
N GLU A 220 -16.88 -5.61 -23.20
CA GLU A 220 -15.67 -5.89 -23.96
C GLU A 220 -14.56 -6.39 -23.04
N SER A 221 -13.93 -7.53 -23.40
CA SER A 221 -12.80 -8.07 -22.67
C SER A 221 -11.52 -7.32 -23.04
N LEU A 222 -10.81 -6.80 -22.04
CA LEU A 222 -9.47 -6.27 -22.21
C LEU A 222 -8.45 -7.40 -22.35
N PRO A 223 -7.35 -7.20 -23.10
CA PRO A 223 -6.25 -8.16 -23.12
C PRO A 223 -5.71 -8.45 -21.72
N ALA A 224 -5.42 -9.71 -21.43
CA ALA A 224 -4.82 -10.10 -20.16
C ALA A 224 -3.41 -9.52 -20.03
N MET A 225 -3.11 -8.96 -18.86
CA MET A 225 -1.79 -8.52 -18.43
C MET A 225 -1.36 -9.33 -17.21
N VAL A 226 -0.06 -9.55 -17.07
CA VAL A 226 0.53 -10.27 -15.94
C VAL A 226 1.43 -9.32 -15.15
N LYS A 227 1.31 -9.37 -13.82
CA LYS A 227 2.26 -8.78 -12.87
C LYS A 227 2.69 -9.89 -11.91
N GLY A 228 3.97 -10.23 -11.92
CA GLY A 228 4.51 -11.34 -11.13
C GLY A 228 5.24 -12.38 -11.98
N PRO A 229 5.72 -13.50 -11.39
CA PRO A 229 5.34 -13.96 -10.04
C PRO A 229 5.78 -12.97 -8.97
N TYR A 230 4.94 -12.79 -7.95
CA TYR A 230 5.19 -11.82 -6.91
C TYR A 230 6.15 -12.40 -5.87
N THR A 231 7.24 -11.71 -5.61
CA THR A 231 8.32 -12.15 -4.71
C THR A 231 8.56 -11.12 -3.60
N VAL A 232 9.33 -11.50 -2.58
CA VAL A 232 9.79 -10.54 -1.55
C VAL A 232 10.60 -9.40 -2.17
N THR A 233 11.33 -9.66 -3.26
CA THR A 233 12.06 -8.61 -3.99
C THR A 233 11.10 -7.57 -4.57
N ASP A 234 9.96 -8.01 -5.13
CA ASP A 234 8.93 -7.10 -5.66
C ASP A 234 8.30 -6.28 -4.53
N MET A 235 8.08 -6.91 -3.37
CA MET A 235 7.59 -6.19 -2.18
C MET A 235 8.56 -5.08 -1.75
N ILE A 236 9.85 -5.37 -1.69
CA ILE A 236 10.88 -4.38 -1.36
C ILE A 236 10.90 -3.28 -2.42
N GLY A 237 10.86 -3.65 -3.70
CA GLY A 237 10.77 -2.71 -4.82
C GLY A 237 9.56 -1.80 -4.70
N TRP A 238 8.38 -2.37 -4.46
CA TRP A 238 7.15 -1.61 -4.24
C TRP A 238 7.27 -0.61 -3.08
N LYS A 239 7.76 -1.05 -1.92
CA LYS A 239 7.95 -0.20 -0.75
C LYS A 239 8.89 0.97 -1.04
N MET A 240 9.99 0.71 -1.75
CA MET A 240 10.97 1.73 -2.10
C MET A 240 10.48 2.69 -3.19
N GLY A 241 9.78 2.19 -4.20
CA GLY A 241 9.25 2.99 -5.31
C GLY A 241 8.04 3.84 -4.90
N ASN A 242 7.13 3.28 -4.11
CA ASN A 242 5.95 3.98 -3.62
C ASN A 242 6.27 4.93 -2.45
N GLY A 243 7.28 4.60 -1.62
CA GLY A 243 7.67 5.41 -0.48
C GLY A 243 6.60 5.54 0.61
N TRP A 244 5.55 4.75 0.55
CA TRP A 244 4.43 4.83 1.48
C TRP A 244 4.79 4.42 2.89
N ASP A 245 5.78 3.52 3.03
CA ASP A 245 6.14 2.98 4.32
C ASP A 245 7.22 3.82 5.01
N GLN A 246 6.77 4.65 5.92
CA GLN A 246 7.62 5.50 6.76
C GLN A 246 8.44 4.70 7.80
N PHE A 247 8.20 3.40 7.95
CA PHE A 247 8.93 2.53 8.87
C PHE A 247 10.20 1.94 8.25
N ILE A 248 10.32 1.96 6.91
CA ILE A 248 11.53 1.52 6.21
C ILE A 248 12.57 2.64 6.27
N ARG A 249 13.35 2.65 7.35
CA ARG A 249 14.42 3.62 7.58
C ARG A 249 15.67 2.90 8.07
N VAL A 250 16.85 3.50 7.86
CA VAL A 250 18.08 3.03 8.50
C VAL A 250 17.95 3.07 10.02
N TYR A 251 18.65 2.17 10.70
CA TYR A 251 18.39 1.82 12.10
C TYR A 251 18.35 3.01 13.06
N ARG A 252 19.23 4.00 12.91
CA ARG A 252 19.25 5.19 13.75
C ARG A 252 17.90 5.94 13.75
N LEU A 253 17.28 6.09 12.58
CA LEU A 253 15.99 6.76 12.46
C LEU A 253 14.83 5.89 12.96
N LYS A 254 14.91 4.57 12.79
CA LYS A 254 13.98 3.64 13.43
C LYS A 254 14.01 3.75 14.95
N TYR A 255 15.19 3.85 15.54
CA TYR A 255 15.36 4.03 16.98
C TYR A 255 14.72 5.32 17.49
N GLU A 256 14.94 6.45 16.79
CA GLU A 256 14.30 7.72 17.16
C GLU A 256 12.76 7.65 17.05
N TYR A 257 12.27 6.93 16.05
CA TYR A 257 10.84 6.69 15.90
C TYR A 257 10.31 5.81 17.04
N ALA A 258 10.99 4.74 17.36
CA ALA A 258 10.59 3.80 18.42
C ALA A 258 10.54 4.46 19.82
N LYS A 259 11.40 5.43 20.10
CA LYS A 259 11.34 6.19 21.36
C LYS A 259 10.00 6.92 21.52
N LYS A 260 9.44 7.43 20.42
CA LYS A 260 8.16 8.14 20.41
C LYS A 260 6.95 7.20 20.30
N HIS A 261 7.18 5.99 19.79
CA HIS A 261 6.16 4.99 19.53
C HIS A 261 6.59 3.63 20.12
N PRO A 262 6.52 3.45 21.44
CA PRO A 262 6.84 2.18 22.08
C PRO A 262 5.97 1.04 21.51
N GLY A 263 6.57 -0.10 21.22
CA GLY A 263 5.86 -1.26 20.70
C GLY A 263 5.83 -1.39 19.17
N VAL A 264 6.51 -0.50 18.41
CA VAL A 264 6.66 -0.66 16.95
C VAL A 264 7.84 -1.54 16.54
N MET A 265 8.73 -1.89 17.48
CA MET A 265 9.91 -2.70 17.20
C MET A 265 9.94 -3.96 18.06
N TYR A 266 10.29 -5.06 17.41
CA TYR A 266 10.39 -6.40 18.02
C TYR A 266 11.70 -7.05 17.63
N LYS A 267 12.30 -7.81 18.56
CA LYS A 267 13.55 -8.53 18.29
C LYS A 267 13.35 -9.55 17.18
N ASN A 268 14.24 -9.51 16.20
CA ASN A 268 14.37 -10.54 15.19
C ASN A 268 15.09 -11.78 15.78
N PRO A 269 15.25 -12.89 15.03
CA PRO A 269 15.96 -14.09 15.51
C PRO A 269 17.41 -13.83 15.94
N GLN A 270 18.06 -12.80 15.42
CA GLN A 270 19.41 -12.37 15.81
C GLN A 270 19.42 -11.51 17.08
N GLY A 271 18.26 -11.25 17.68
CA GLY A 271 18.13 -10.42 18.87
C GLY A 271 18.11 -8.91 18.61
N VAL A 272 18.10 -8.48 17.35
CA VAL A 272 18.08 -7.06 16.96
C VAL A 272 16.62 -6.58 16.90
N PRO A 273 16.26 -5.49 17.61
CA PRO A 273 14.92 -4.89 17.47
C PRO A 273 14.70 -4.38 16.05
N ASP A 274 13.59 -4.74 15.43
CA ASP A 274 13.21 -4.28 14.09
C ASP A 274 11.71 -4.01 14.00
N VAL A 275 11.29 -3.32 12.95
CA VAL A 275 9.91 -2.86 12.77
C VAL A 275 8.93 -4.01 12.56
N ILE A 276 7.68 -3.83 13.00
CA ILE A 276 6.63 -4.84 12.83
C ILE A 276 6.28 -5.04 11.35
N GLU A 277 6.41 -4.01 10.53
CA GLU A 277 6.16 -4.05 9.09
C GLU A 277 7.03 -5.06 8.35
N ARG A 278 8.11 -5.57 8.97
CA ARG A 278 8.88 -6.68 8.38
C ARG A 278 8.04 -7.96 8.18
N VAL A 279 6.83 -8.03 8.74
CA VAL A 279 5.86 -9.09 8.42
C VAL A 279 5.68 -9.28 6.90
N HIS A 280 5.90 -8.24 6.14
CA HIS A 280 5.71 -8.24 4.69
C HIS A 280 6.93 -8.71 3.89
N TRP A 281 8.11 -8.88 4.52
CA TRP A 281 9.34 -9.36 3.86
C TRP A 281 10.19 -10.31 4.71
N ASP A 282 9.71 -10.71 5.87
CA ASP A 282 10.39 -11.60 6.79
C ASP A 282 9.45 -12.74 7.17
N ASP A 283 9.73 -13.92 6.66
CA ASP A 283 8.94 -15.13 6.87
C ASP A 283 8.81 -15.51 8.35
N ASP A 284 9.86 -15.29 9.14
CA ASP A 284 9.81 -15.64 10.58
C ASP A 284 8.83 -14.73 11.31
N MET A 285 8.82 -13.44 10.96
CA MET A 285 7.85 -12.49 11.51
C MET A 285 6.43 -12.79 11.03
N ALA A 286 6.25 -13.11 9.74
CA ALA A 286 4.95 -13.47 9.19
C ALA A 286 4.35 -14.70 9.87
N ARG A 287 5.14 -15.78 9.98
CA ARG A 287 4.72 -17.03 10.69
C ARG A 287 4.45 -16.79 12.17
N ALA A 288 5.23 -15.92 12.81
CA ALA A 288 5.02 -15.56 14.20
C ALA A 288 3.69 -14.84 14.42
N LEU A 289 3.20 -14.08 13.43
CA LEU A 289 1.88 -13.43 13.43
C LEU A 289 0.75 -14.31 12.91
N GLY A 290 1.06 -15.58 12.52
CA GLY A 290 0.08 -16.56 12.06
C GLY A 290 -0.15 -16.58 10.55
N ALA A 291 0.61 -15.80 9.77
CA ALA A 291 0.60 -15.88 8.31
C ALA A 291 1.45 -17.07 7.81
N PRO A 292 1.18 -17.65 6.63
CA PRO A 292 1.97 -18.75 6.09
C PRO A 292 3.37 -18.34 5.63
N GLY A 293 3.57 -17.08 5.31
CA GLY A 293 4.82 -16.47 4.85
C GLY A 293 4.70 -14.96 4.72
N ALA A 294 5.75 -14.31 4.24
CA ALA A 294 5.86 -12.85 4.13
C ALA A 294 4.99 -12.22 3.03
N TYR A 295 4.23 -12.99 2.29
CA TYR A 295 3.46 -12.57 1.09
C TYR A 295 1.96 -12.32 1.37
N ASP A 296 1.58 -12.04 2.57
CA ASP A 296 0.17 -11.90 2.95
C ASP A 296 -0.41 -10.52 2.60
N TYR A 297 -0.36 -10.15 1.34
CA TYR A 297 -1.00 -8.93 0.84
C TYR A 297 -2.16 -9.20 -0.07
#